data_aad7b21e230a3438557305c3c82da1da
#
_entry.id   aad7b21e230a3438557305c3c82da1da
#
_cell.length_a   1.000
_cell.length_b   1.000
_cell.length_c   1.000
_cell.angle_alpha   90.00
_cell.angle_beta   90.00
_cell.angle_gamma   90.00
#
_symmetry.space_group_name_H-M   'P 1'
#
loop_
_entity.id
_entity.type
_entity.pdbx_description
1 polymer ?
#
loop_
_entity_poly.entity_id
_entity_poly.type
_entity_poly.pdbx_seq_one_letter_code
_entity_poly.pdbx_strand_id
1 'polypeptide(L)'
;MSSESKIAIVYYSKHHGNTLQLLEYISQEYLVDLIDVSKATQIDLSQYKVVGFASGIYFGKFHKSVVDTARKCLPDGVPVFFIYTYGSKQKNQTRAIADAVSGHSCPIWGEYGCRGYDTFGPFKMIGGLNKDHPDGMDLHQALLFYETIIRHEVG
;
A
#
# COMPACT_ATOMS: atom_id res chain seq x y z
N MET A 1 28.87 -5.05 -2.41
CA MET A 1 27.60 -5.45 -1.81
C MET A 1 26.59 -4.32 -1.91
N SER A 2 25.45 -4.60 -2.48
CA SER A 2 24.43 -3.58 -2.68
C SER A 2 23.65 -3.34 -1.40
N SER A 3 23.45 -2.07 -1.04
CA SER A 3 22.51 -1.67 0.03
C SER A 3 21.11 -1.42 -0.51
N GLU A 4 20.89 -1.71 -1.80
CA GLU A 4 19.60 -1.46 -2.41
C GLU A 4 18.55 -2.44 -1.93
N SER A 5 17.32 -1.94 -1.75
CA SER A 5 16.19 -2.77 -1.40
C SER A 5 15.74 -3.60 -2.59
N LYS A 6 15.30 -4.83 -2.32
CA LYS A 6 14.70 -5.70 -3.32
C LYS A 6 13.18 -5.54 -3.37
N ILE A 7 12.61 -4.80 -2.45
CA ILE A 7 11.17 -4.59 -2.33
C ILE A 7 10.90 -3.10 -2.38
N ALA A 8 9.95 -2.70 -3.23
CA ALA A 8 9.44 -1.34 -3.26
C ALA A 8 7.98 -1.34 -2.87
N ILE A 9 7.51 -0.26 -2.26
CA ILE A 9 6.09 -0.01 -2.05
C ILE A 9 5.74 1.31 -2.73
N VAL A 10 4.91 1.22 -3.75
CA VAL A 10 4.38 2.37 -4.48
C VAL A 10 3.12 2.82 -3.76
N TYR A 11 3.05 4.09 -3.37
CA TYR A 11 1.94 4.52 -2.53
C TYR A 11 1.46 5.92 -2.84
N TYR A 12 0.22 6.17 -2.43
CA TYR A 12 -0.39 7.49 -2.34
C TYR A 12 -1.03 7.61 -0.97
N SER A 13 -0.68 8.65 -0.21
CA SER A 13 -1.22 8.86 1.12
C SER A 13 -1.25 10.35 1.43
N LYS A 14 -2.43 10.96 1.37
CA LYS A 14 -2.59 12.38 1.71
C LYS A 14 -3.52 12.59 2.91
N HIS A 15 -4.64 11.91 2.93
CA HIS A 15 -5.66 12.14 3.93
C HIS A 15 -5.15 11.70 5.31
N HIS A 16 -4.70 12.67 6.12
CA HIS A 16 -4.12 12.46 7.45
C HIS A 16 -2.89 11.54 7.49
N GLY A 17 -2.33 11.17 6.34
CA GLY A 17 -1.14 10.33 6.28
C GLY A 17 -1.33 8.91 6.82
N ASN A 18 -2.55 8.40 6.84
CA ASN A 18 -2.87 7.11 7.45
C ASN A 18 -2.02 5.97 6.89
N THR A 19 -2.04 5.80 5.57
CA THR A 19 -1.28 4.72 4.94
C THR A 19 0.21 4.91 5.13
N LEU A 20 0.70 6.14 5.00
CA LEU A 20 2.13 6.43 5.15
C LEU A 20 2.63 6.05 6.56
N GLN A 21 1.81 6.23 7.59
CA GLN A 21 2.19 5.84 8.95
C GLN A 21 2.54 4.35 9.02
N LEU A 22 1.76 3.50 8.35
CA LEU A 22 2.03 2.07 8.32
C LEU A 22 3.36 1.79 7.60
N LEU A 23 3.58 2.46 6.47
CA LEU A 23 4.77 2.22 5.66
C LEU A 23 6.03 2.72 6.36
N GLU A 24 5.96 3.86 7.02
CA GLU A 24 7.09 4.38 7.79
C GLU A 24 7.46 3.47 8.95
N TYR A 25 6.46 2.92 9.62
CA TYR A 25 6.70 1.97 10.69
C TYR A 25 7.45 0.73 10.19
N ILE A 26 7.03 0.21 9.04
CA ILE A 26 7.71 -0.93 8.39
C ILE A 26 9.15 -0.55 8.02
N SER A 27 9.36 0.64 7.47
CA SER A 27 10.68 1.07 7.00
C SER A 27 11.67 1.32 8.12
N GLN A 28 11.21 1.48 9.36
CA GLN A 28 12.09 1.56 10.52
C GLN A 28 12.78 0.23 10.83
N GLU A 29 12.14 -0.87 10.47
CA GLU A 29 12.62 -2.22 10.80
C GLU A 29 13.25 -2.94 9.59
N TYR A 30 12.85 -2.59 8.39
CA TYR A 30 13.25 -3.31 7.18
C TYR A 30 13.62 -2.35 6.07
N LEU A 31 14.60 -2.75 5.27
CA LEU A 31 15.00 -2.00 4.09
C LEU A 31 13.95 -2.16 3.00
N VAL A 32 13.21 -1.10 2.71
CA VAL A 32 12.18 -1.06 1.67
C VAL A 32 12.19 0.32 1.03
N ASP A 33 12.07 0.37 -0.28
CA ASP A 33 11.97 1.65 -0.99
C ASP A 33 10.52 2.10 -1.04
N LEU A 34 10.24 3.26 -0.47
CA LEU A 34 8.90 3.86 -0.48
C LEU A 34 8.83 4.88 -1.61
N ILE A 35 7.95 4.65 -2.58
CA ILE A 35 7.82 5.49 -3.77
C ILE A 35 6.48 6.21 -3.72
N ASP A 36 6.53 7.52 -3.48
CA ASP A 36 5.35 8.38 -3.43
C ASP A 36 4.97 8.82 -4.85
N VAL A 37 3.85 8.30 -5.36
CA VAL A 37 3.43 8.60 -6.74
C VAL A 37 3.06 10.07 -6.94
N SER A 38 2.76 10.81 -5.88
CA SER A 38 2.44 12.23 -6.01
C SER A 38 3.68 13.09 -6.23
N LYS A 39 4.86 12.55 -5.98
CA LYS A 39 6.14 13.28 -6.10
C LYS A 39 7.05 12.70 -7.18
N ALA A 40 6.92 11.43 -7.50
CA ALA A 40 7.78 10.77 -8.46
C ALA A 40 7.41 11.18 -9.89
N THR A 41 8.40 11.54 -10.70
CA THR A 41 8.19 11.91 -12.10
C THR A 41 8.39 10.72 -13.03
N GLN A 42 9.28 9.81 -12.67
CA GLN A 42 9.50 8.56 -13.38
C GLN A 42 9.64 7.45 -12.37
N ILE A 43 8.98 6.33 -12.64
CA ILE A 43 9.00 5.18 -11.74
C ILE A 43 9.50 3.98 -12.54
N ASP A 44 10.63 3.42 -12.10
CA ASP A 44 11.21 2.22 -12.69
C ASP A 44 11.17 1.11 -11.64
N LEU A 45 10.36 0.09 -11.89
CA LEU A 45 10.19 -1.04 -10.98
C LEU A 45 10.95 -2.29 -11.43
N SER A 46 11.74 -2.17 -12.48
CA SER A 46 12.39 -3.34 -13.11
C SER A 46 13.39 -4.05 -12.21
N GLN A 47 13.96 -3.35 -11.24
CA GLN A 47 15.01 -3.91 -10.37
C GLN A 47 14.46 -4.63 -9.12
N TYR A 48 13.16 -4.50 -8.86
CA TYR A 48 12.58 -5.05 -7.64
C TYR A 48 12.10 -6.49 -7.85
N LYS A 49 12.26 -7.30 -6.83
CA LYS A 49 11.80 -8.69 -6.85
C LYS A 49 10.36 -8.82 -6.37
N VAL A 50 9.89 -7.88 -5.56
CA VAL A 50 8.53 -7.82 -5.05
C VAL A 50 8.11 -6.36 -5.02
N VAL A 51 6.88 -6.07 -5.42
CA VAL A 51 6.36 -4.71 -5.41
C VAL A 51 5.06 -4.66 -4.62
N GLY A 52 5.01 -3.78 -3.61
CA GLY A 52 3.80 -3.50 -2.88
C GLY A 52 3.10 -2.27 -3.45
N PHE A 53 1.78 -2.24 -3.32
CA PHE A 53 0.97 -1.07 -3.66
C PHE A 53 0.16 -0.69 -2.43
N ALA A 54 0.21 0.58 -2.06
CA ALA A 54 -0.44 1.05 -0.86
C ALA A 54 -1.20 2.34 -1.10
N SER A 55 -2.36 2.47 -0.46
CA SER A 55 -3.23 3.62 -0.65
C SER A 55 -4.24 3.72 0.48
N GLY A 56 -4.71 4.94 0.75
CA GLY A 56 -6.00 5.08 1.40
C GLY A 56 -7.08 4.62 0.43
N ILE A 57 -8.28 4.43 0.95
CA ILE A 57 -9.42 4.07 0.12
C ILE A 57 -10.21 5.32 -0.22
N TYR A 58 -10.34 5.61 -1.50
CA TYR A 58 -11.03 6.78 -2.04
C TYR A 58 -12.20 6.29 -2.89
N PHE A 59 -13.41 6.63 -2.49
CA PHE A 59 -14.62 6.18 -3.19
C PHE A 59 -14.65 4.67 -3.37
N GLY A 60 -14.26 3.94 -2.33
CA GLY A 60 -14.33 2.48 -2.29
C GLY A 60 -13.17 1.75 -2.97
N LYS A 61 -12.12 2.45 -3.39
CA LYS A 61 -10.99 1.81 -4.10
C LYS A 61 -9.67 2.54 -3.88
N PHE A 62 -8.58 1.91 -4.28
CA PHE A 62 -7.26 2.52 -4.28
C PHE A 62 -7.24 3.79 -5.13
N HIS A 63 -6.43 4.75 -4.72
CA HIS A 63 -6.29 5.99 -5.48
C HIS A 63 -5.87 5.68 -6.92
N LYS A 64 -6.45 6.43 -7.86
CA LYS A 64 -6.23 6.23 -9.29
C LYS A 64 -4.75 6.26 -9.67
N SER A 65 -3.97 7.13 -9.04
CA SER A 65 -2.55 7.27 -9.36
C SER A 65 -1.77 5.97 -9.09
N VAL A 66 -2.12 5.25 -8.03
CA VAL A 66 -1.47 3.98 -7.69
C VAL A 66 -1.87 2.91 -8.70
N VAL A 67 -3.15 2.84 -9.04
CA VAL A 67 -3.66 1.88 -10.02
C VAL A 67 -3.02 2.13 -11.40
N ASP A 68 -2.94 3.40 -11.81
CA ASP A 68 -2.32 3.76 -13.10
C ASP A 68 -0.84 3.39 -13.13
N THR A 69 -0.12 3.60 -12.04
CA THR A 69 1.30 3.22 -11.95
C THR A 69 1.47 1.72 -12.09
N ALA A 70 0.59 0.93 -11.46
CA ALA A 70 0.63 -0.53 -11.61
C ALA A 70 0.45 -0.93 -13.08
N ARG A 71 -0.51 -0.31 -13.76
CA ARG A 71 -0.76 -0.63 -15.18
C ARG A 71 0.43 -0.29 -16.07
N LYS A 72 1.09 0.83 -15.80
CA LYS A 72 2.13 1.36 -16.69
C LYS A 72 3.52 0.83 -16.39
N CYS A 73 3.84 0.60 -15.13
CA CYS A 73 5.22 0.42 -14.69
C CYS A 73 5.54 -0.96 -14.15
N LEU A 74 4.53 -1.78 -13.83
CA LEU A 74 4.77 -3.07 -13.19
C LEU A 74 5.31 -4.09 -14.19
N PRO A 75 6.51 -4.66 -13.94
CA PRO A 75 7.02 -5.73 -14.80
C PRO A 75 6.13 -6.97 -14.72
N ASP A 76 6.04 -7.70 -15.81
CA ASP A 76 5.26 -8.93 -15.86
C ASP A 76 5.82 -9.98 -14.91
N GLY A 77 4.94 -10.67 -14.19
CA GLY A 77 5.29 -11.80 -13.35
C GLY A 77 5.87 -11.47 -11.99
N VAL A 78 6.08 -10.19 -11.66
CA VAL A 78 6.60 -9.81 -10.35
C VAL A 78 5.53 -10.01 -9.28
N PRO A 79 5.85 -10.70 -8.16
CA PRO A 79 4.90 -10.83 -7.07
C PRO A 79 4.55 -9.47 -6.46
N VAL A 80 3.29 -9.31 -6.04
CA VAL A 80 2.81 -8.06 -5.47
C VAL A 80 2.07 -8.30 -4.16
N PHE A 81 1.91 -7.24 -3.39
CA PHE A 81 1.07 -7.24 -2.19
C PHE A 81 0.42 -5.87 -2.04
N PHE A 82 -0.61 -5.80 -1.20
CA PHE A 82 -1.36 -4.55 -1.01
C PHE A 82 -1.43 -4.19 0.46
N ILE A 83 -1.31 -2.90 0.76
CA ILE A 83 -1.53 -2.34 2.10
C ILE A 83 -2.45 -1.14 1.94
N TYR A 84 -3.50 -1.06 2.76
CA TYR A 84 -4.44 0.05 2.62
C TYR A 84 -5.08 0.42 3.94
N THR A 85 -5.60 1.66 3.98
CA THR A 85 -6.36 2.16 5.11
C THR A 85 -7.72 2.62 4.62
N TYR A 86 -8.73 2.45 5.44
CA TYR A 86 -10.11 2.78 5.06
C TYR A 86 -10.85 3.45 6.22
N GLY A 87 -11.82 4.29 5.88
CA GLY A 87 -12.72 4.85 6.89
C GLY A 87 -13.74 3.82 7.32
N SER A 88 -14.40 3.21 6.35
CA SER A 88 -15.40 2.17 6.57
C SER A 88 -15.07 0.95 5.73
N LYS A 89 -15.06 -0.23 6.34
CA LYS A 89 -14.77 -1.47 5.62
C LYS A 89 -15.90 -1.78 4.66
N GLN A 90 -15.56 -1.99 3.39
CA GLN A 90 -16.51 -2.34 2.35
C GLN A 90 -15.92 -3.48 1.50
N LYS A 91 -16.80 -4.11 0.71
CA LYS A 91 -16.37 -5.17 -0.20
C LYS A 91 -15.60 -4.58 -1.38
N ASN A 92 -14.68 -5.37 -1.91
CA ASN A 92 -14.00 -5.09 -3.18
C ASN A 92 -13.13 -3.82 -3.17
N GLN A 93 -12.60 -3.42 -2.02
CA GLN A 93 -11.76 -2.22 -1.94
C GLN A 93 -10.42 -2.40 -2.65
N THR A 94 -9.95 -3.63 -2.83
CA THR A 94 -8.71 -3.91 -3.56
C THR A 94 -8.94 -4.34 -5.00
N ARG A 95 -10.19 -4.34 -5.48
CA ARG A 95 -10.50 -4.88 -6.81
C ARG A 95 -9.79 -4.15 -7.94
N ALA A 96 -9.79 -2.81 -7.90
CA ALA A 96 -9.17 -2.03 -8.98
C ALA A 96 -7.67 -2.31 -9.11
N ILE A 97 -6.96 -2.35 -7.96
CA ILE A 97 -5.52 -2.65 -7.99
C ILE A 97 -5.27 -4.11 -8.36
N ALA A 98 -6.09 -5.04 -7.90
CA ALA A 98 -5.96 -6.45 -8.25
C ALA A 98 -6.14 -6.65 -9.75
N ASP A 99 -7.13 -6.00 -10.36
CA ASP A 99 -7.35 -6.08 -11.79
C ASP A 99 -6.16 -5.52 -12.57
N ALA A 100 -5.59 -4.41 -12.09
CA ALA A 100 -4.44 -3.79 -12.75
C ALA A 100 -3.22 -4.72 -12.76
N VAL A 101 -2.93 -5.36 -11.64
CA VAL A 101 -1.76 -6.27 -11.55
C VAL A 101 -2.01 -7.58 -12.30
N SER A 102 -3.27 -8.02 -12.38
CA SER A 102 -3.62 -9.23 -13.14
C SER A 102 -3.30 -9.07 -14.61
N GLY A 103 -3.36 -7.86 -15.14
CA GLY A 103 -3.00 -7.58 -16.53
C GLY A 103 -1.54 -7.86 -16.84
N HIS A 104 -0.68 -7.92 -15.83
CA HIS A 104 0.74 -8.24 -15.95
C HIS A 104 1.08 -9.64 -15.47
N SER A 105 0.08 -10.46 -15.18
CA SER A 105 0.25 -11.84 -14.69
C SER A 105 1.09 -11.91 -13.41
N CYS A 106 0.90 -10.91 -12.53
CA CYS A 106 1.64 -10.83 -11.27
C CYS A 106 0.89 -11.56 -10.16
N PRO A 107 1.52 -12.53 -9.48
CA PRO A 107 0.86 -13.19 -8.36
C PRO A 107 0.68 -12.23 -7.19
N ILE A 108 -0.47 -12.32 -6.54
CA ILE A 108 -0.79 -11.50 -5.37
C ILE A 108 -0.47 -12.34 -4.12
N TRP A 109 0.52 -11.91 -3.36
CA TRP A 109 0.98 -12.66 -2.18
C TRP A 109 0.15 -12.38 -0.94
N GLY A 110 -0.60 -11.29 -0.91
CA GLY A 110 -1.47 -11.00 0.20
C GLY A 110 -1.88 -9.55 0.25
N GLU A 111 -2.74 -9.23 1.20
CA GLU A 111 -3.17 -7.86 1.44
C GLU A 111 -3.41 -7.63 2.93
N TYR A 112 -3.17 -6.40 3.37
CA TYR A 112 -3.46 -5.96 4.73
C TYR A 112 -4.17 -4.62 4.67
N GLY A 113 -5.30 -4.51 5.38
CA GLY A 113 -6.03 -3.26 5.49
C GLY A 113 -6.43 -2.99 6.92
N CYS A 114 -6.41 -1.73 7.33
CA CYS A 114 -6.85 -1.33 8.65
C CYS A 114 -7.61 -0.01 8.58
N ARG A 115 -8.23 0.36 9.69
CA ARG A 115 -8.94 1.63 9.80
C ARG A 115 -7.96 2.78 9.79
N GLY A 116 -8.39 3.90 9.22
CA GLY A 116 -7.65 5.14 9.23
C GLY A 116 -8.56 6.30 9.60
N TYR A 117 -7.97 7.39 10.09
CA TYR A 117 -8.72 8.58 10.41
C TYR A 117 -9.32 9.19 9.15
N ASP A 118 -10.63 9.34 9.11
CA ASP A 118 -11.37 9.78 7.93
C ASP A 118 -12.30 10.94 8.28
N THR A 119 -12.04 12.10 7.68
CA THR A 119 -12.91 13.29 7.82
C THR A 119 -13.63 13.63 6.52
N PHE A 120 -13.61 12.72 5.54
CA PHE A 120 -14.19 12.96 4.23
C PHE A 120 -15.72 12.89 4.27
N GLY A 121 -16.37 13.79 3.54
CA GLY A 121 -17.82 13.79 3.41
C GLY A 121 -18.54 13.95 4.76
N PRO A 122 -19.55 13.12 5.03
CA PRO A 122 -20.34 13.24 6.26
C PRO A 122 -19.55 13.02 7.54
N PHE A 123 -18.42 12.35 7.48
CA PHE A 123 -17.58 12.11 8.66
C PHE A 123 -17.01 13.39 9.24
N LYS A 124 -16.81 14.41 8.41
CA LYS A 124 -16.29 15.71 8.85
C LYS A 124 -17.21 16.36 9.89
N MET A 125 -18.52 16.18 9.76
CA MET A 125 -19.50 16.81 10.64
C MET A 125 -19.48 16.24 12.06
N ILE A 126 -19.02 15.02 12.24
CA ILE A 126 -18.94 14.38 13.55
C ILE A 126 -17.51 14.32 14.09
N GLY A 127 -16.59 15.13 13.53
CA GLY A 127 -15.20 15.17 13.97
C GLY A 127 -14.32 14.09 13.38
N GLY A 128 -14.82 13.36 12.37
CA GLY A 128 -14.08 12.31 11.71
C GLY A 128 -14.45 10.91 12.16
N LEU A 129 -14.08 9.93 11.36
CA LEU A 129 -14.27 8.52 11.65
C LEU A 129 -12.90 7.91 11.98
N ASN A 130 -12.85 7.04 13.00
CA ASN A 130 -11.64 6.31 13.39
C ASN A 130 -10.47 7.25 13.76
N LYS A 131 -10.74 8.28 14.55
CA LYS A 131 -9.77 9.32 14.86
C LYS A 131 -8.45 8.78 15.42
N ASP A 132 -8.50 7.68 16.17
CA ASP A 132 -7.33 7.09 16.80
C ASP A 132 -6.67 5.99 15.96
N HIS A 133 -7.06 5.85 14.69
CA HIS A 133 -6.50 4.85 13.78
C HIS A 133 -5.77 5.50 12.61
N PRO A 134 -4.67 4.89 12.14
CA PRO A 134 -4.10 3.66 12.68
C PRO A 134 -3.56 3.83 14.09
N ASP A 135 -3.75 2.83 14.94
CA ASP A 135 -3.19 2.83 16.28
C ASP A 135 -1.95 1.91 16.35
N GLY A 136 -1.40 1.75 17.57
CA GLY A 136 -0.21 0.90 17.74
C GLY A 136 -0.43 -0.55 17.32
N MET A 137 -1.64 -1.08 17.52
CA MET A 137 -1.98 -2.43 17.09
C MET A 137 -1.97 -2.52 15.57
N ASP A 138 -2.56 -1.52 14.89
CA ASP A 138 -2.59 -1.49 13.43
C ASP A 138 -1.18 -1.45 12.85
N LEU A 139 -0.30 -0.63 13.43
CA LEU A 139 1.09 -0.53 12.98
C LEU A 139 1.81 -1.87 13.15
N HIS A 140 1.63 -2.51 14.30
CA HIS A 140 2.25 -3.79 14.57
C HIS A 140 1.75 -4.89 13.63
N GLN A 141 0.45 -4.92 13.36
CA GLN A 141 -0.13 -5.90 12.44
C GLN A 141 0.36 -5.69 11.01
N ALA A 142 0.55 -4.44 10.59
CA ALA A 142 1.12 -4.13 9.29
C ALA A 142 2.55 -4.68 9.18
N LEU A 143 3.35 -4.51 10.24
CA LEU A 143 4.70 -5.04 10.28
C LEU A 143 4.72 -6.57 10.19
N LEU A 144 3.85 -7.24 10.94
CA LEU A 144 3.73 -8.69 10.89
C LEU A 144 3.33 -9.17 9.49
N PHE A 145 2.41 -8.46 8.85
CA PHE A 145 2.04 -8.78 7.48
C PHE A 145 3.25 -8.66 6.54
N TYR A 146 4.01 -7.56 6.64
CA TYR A 146 5.18 -7.36 5.81
C TYR A 146 6.22 -8.46 6.03
N GLU A 147 6.36 -8.94 7.26
CA GLU A 147 7.26 -10.05 7.56
C GLU A 147 6.87 -11.33 6.84
N THR A 148 5.56 -11.56 6.65
CA THR A 148 5.13 -12.72 5.85
C THR A 148 5.57 -12.60 4.40
N ILE A 149 5.56 -11.37 3.86
CA ILE A 149 6.02 -11.11 2.49
C ILE A 149 7.52 -11.41 2.37
N ILE A 150 8.32 -10.95 3.33
CA ILE A 150 9.76 -11.20 3.33
C ILE A 150 10.05 -12.70 3.38
N ARG A 151 9.36 -13.44 4.25
CA ARG A 151 9.55 -14.89 4.37
C ARG A 151 9.19 -15.60 3.07
N HIS A 152 8.16 -15.14 2.38
CA HIS A 152 7.75 -15.71 1.10
C HIS A 152 8.79 -15.44 0.03
N GLU A 153 9.41 -14.25 0.02
CA GLU A 153 10.43 -13.87 -0.95
C GLU A 153 11.70 -14.72 -0.77
N VAL A 154 12.10 -14.96 0.47
CA VAL A 154 13.32 -15.73 0.79
C VAL A 154 13.09 -17.23 0.62
N GLY A 155 11.88 -17.69 0.95
CA GLY A 155 11.54 -19.10 0.84
C GLY A 155 11.20 -19.50 -0.57
#